data_c74b949b41883ea31054565899db407b
#
_entry.id   c74b949b41883ea31054565899db407b
#
_cell.length_a   1.000
_cell.length_b   1.000
_cell.length_c   1.000
_cell.angle_alpha   90.00
_cell.angle_beta   90.00
_cell.angle_gamma   90.00
#
_symmetry.space_group_name_H-M   'P 1'
#
loop_
_entity.id
_entity.type
_entity.pdbx_description
1 polymer ?
#
loop_
_entity_poly.entity_id
_entity_poly.type
_entity_poly.pdbx_seq_one_letter_code
_entity_poly.pdbx_strand_id
1 'polypeptide(L)'
;MKKIIFFALCLLGGQMVKAQTQTERVITTGVPFLLIAADARAAGMADNGVATSADAFSQQWNPAKYAFALKEHGLSVSYTPYLTDIANDISLAQLTYYNRFNERSAFAGSLRYFGLGDIELRQTGDPNEVPITRSPNELALDLSYSLKLHERFSMAVAGRFISSNLRIPEASGGGDSKAATTFAFDVAGFYQSEEIAYSDFNGRWRAGLNLQNMGPKINYNNDENDLTSSFLPANMRLGGGFDFIFDEYNKVGVNVEFTKLMVPTPPSYTETDLNGDGTVDPSEVTAARDQFAADMKDYNSTGWVSGMFKSFGDAPGGFSEELKEITYSVGAEYTYQDAFSLRTGYFHESEMKGARKFFSLGAGFRYTVVKVDVSYLFSASNVRNPLENTLRFSLTFNFGDDYDEY
;
A
#
# COMPACT_ATOMS: atom_id res chain seq x y z
N MET A 1 -20.35 -52.65 13.47
CA MET A 1 -20.06 -51.55 12.54
C MET A 1 -21.08 -50.40 12.52
N LYS A 2 -22.40 -50.64 12.53
CA LYS A 2 -23.42 -49.59 12.55
C LYS A 2 -23.44 -48.71 13.82
N LYS A 3 -23.03 -49.20 14.98
CA LYS A 3 -22.99 -48.43 16.24
C LYS A 3 -21.77 -47.50 16.32
N ILE A 4 -20.66 -47.80 15.66
CA ILE A 4 -19.47 -46.95 15.62
C ILE A 4 -19.66 -45.75 14.72
N ILE A 5 -20.42 -45.90 13.61
CA ILE A 5 -20.75 -44.81 12.67
C ILE A 5 -21.68 -43.79 13.35
N PHE A 6 -22.62 -44.24 14.22
CA PHE A 6 -23.53 -43.34 14.93
C PHE A 6 -22.79 -42.52 15.99
N PHE A 7 -21.77 -43.09 16.64
CA PHE A 7 -20.96 -42.35 17.62
C PHE A 7 -19.99 -41.32 16.97
N ALA A 8 -19.48 -41.65 15.78
CA ALA A 8 -18.67 -40.72 15.00
C ALA A 8 -19.51 -39.53 14.44
N LEU A 9 -20.79 -39.76 14.10
CA LEU A 9 -21.69 -38.70 13.67
C LEU A 9 -22.11 -37.75 14.81
N CYS A 10 -22.23 -38.26 16.03
CA CYS A 10 -22.52 -37.44 17.22
C CYS A 10 -21.35 -36.61 17.69
N LEU A 11 -20.09 -37.02 17.42
CA LEU A 11 -18.89 -36.23 17.72
C LEU A 11 -18.68 -35.09 16.70
N LEU A 12 -19.22 -35.17 15.49
CA LEU A 12 -19.21 -34.10 14.48
C LEU A 12 -20.31 -33.05 14.69
N GLY A 13 -21.35 -33.34 15.50
CA GLY A 13 -22.45 -32.42 15.78
C GLY A 13 -22.21 -31.43 16.93
N GLY A 14 -21.06 -31.50 17.62
CA GLY A 14 -20.75 -30.68 18.80
C GLY A 14 -19.94 -29.45 18.57
N GLN A 15 -19.63 -29.08 17.34
CA GLN A 15 -19.07 -27.78 17.01
C GLN A 15 -20.24 -26.80 17.01
N MET A 16 -20.60 -26.28 18.19
CA MET A 16 -21.31 -24.99 18.23
C MET A 16 -20.44 -23.99 17.48
N VAL A 17 -20.80 -23.71 16.25
CA VAL A 17 -20.32 -22.56 15.53
C VAL A 17 -20.78 -21.36 16.36
N LYS A 18 -19.90 -20.89 17.27
CA LYS A 18 -20.00 -19.52 17.73
C LYS A 18 -19.79 -18.71 16.46
N ALA A 19 -20.89 -18.27 15.87
CA ALA A 19 -20.89 -17.13 14.98
C ALA A 19 -20.49 -15.93 15.84
N GLN A 20 -19.20 -15.82 16.14
CA GLN A 20 -18.64 -14.56 16.54
C GLN A 20 -18.80 -13.67 15.31
N THR A 21 -19.68 -12.72 15.39
CA THR A 21 -19.64 -11.54 14.53
C THR A 21 -18.24 -10.98 14.68
N GLN A 22 -17.35 -11.33 13.76
CA GLN A 22 -16.01 -10.76 13.72
C GLN A 22 -16.22 -9.29 13.40
N THR A 23 -16.07 -8.43 14.41
CA THR A 23 -16.13 -6.99 14.22
C THR A 23 -14.98 -6.60 13.32
N GLU A 24 -15.26 -6.09 12.15
CA GLU A 24 -14.25 -5.54 11.23
C GLU A 24 -13.51 -4.41 11.94
N ARG A 25 -12.18 -4.47 11.95
CA ARG A 25 -11.29 -3.47 12.57
C ARG A 25 -10.27 -3.01 11.54
N VAL A 26 -10.75 -2.23 10.59
CA VAL A 26 -9.91 -1.64 9.56
C VAL A 26 -9.14 -0.47 10.14
N ILE A 27 -7.82 -0.46 9.97
CA ILE A 27 -6.97 0.66 10.35
C ILE A 27 -7.13 1.76 9.29
N THR A 28 -7.69 2.90 9.69
CA THR A 28 -7.87 4.06 8.80
C THR A 28 -6.73 5.05 8.96
N THR A 29 -6.32 5.66 7.84
CA THR A 29 -5.22 6.63 7.81
C THR A 29 -5.61 7.85 6.99
N GLY A 30 -4.96 8.97 7.25
CA GLY A 30 -4.98 10.11 6.33
C GLY A 30 -4.22 9.76 5.05
N VAL A 31 -4.53 10.44 3.95
CA VAL A 31 -3.86 10.35 2.64
C VAL A 31 -3.57 8.91 2.14
N PRO A 32 -4.59 8.03 2.14
CA PRO A 32 -4.42 6.60 1.82
C PRO A 32 -3.96 6.36 0.37
N PHE A 33 -4.03 7.36 -0.51
CA PHE A 33 -3.54 7.27 -1.89
C PHE A 33 -2.05 6.92 -1.98
N LEU A 34 -1.28 7.17 -0.91
CA LEU A 34 0.13 6.80 -0.81
C LEU A 34 0.36 5.27 -0.84
N LEU A 35 -0.65 4.48 -0.49
CA LEU A 35 -0.59 3.01 -0.52
C LEU A 35 -1.00 2.41 -1.87
N ILE A 36 -1.60 3.19 -2.77
CA ILE A 36 -2.06 2.69 -4.07
C ILE A 36 -0.86 2.46 -4.98
N ALA A 37 -0.75 1.27 -5.57
CA ALA A 37 0.25 0.99 -6.59
C ALA A 37 0.00 1.85 -7.82
N ALA A 38 0.96 2.72 -8.15
CA ALA A 38 0.83 3.62 -9.29
C ALA A 38 1.32 2.99 -10.60
N ASP A 39 2.27 2.05 -10.55
CA ASP A 39 2.89 1.46 -11.73
C ASP A 39 2.28 0.11 -12.12
N ALA A 40 2.24 -0.16 -13.44
CA ALA A 40 1.67 -1.37 -13.99
C ALA A 40 2.58 -2.61 -13.79
N ARG A 41 3.91 -2.45 -13.59
CA ARG A 41 4.79 -3.58 -13.37
C ARG A 41 4.53 -4.26 -12.02
N ALA A 42 4.62 -3.50 -10.94
CA ALA A 42 4.36 -4.03 -9.60
C ALA A 42 2.90 -4.45 -9.44
N ALA A 43 1.96 -3.67 -10.00
CA ALA A 43 0.54 -4.02 -10.02
C ALA A 43 0.25 -5.34 -10.74
N GLY A 44 0.98 -5.66 -11.81
CA GLY A 44 0.90 -6.96 -12.50
C GLY A 44 1.42 -8.13 -11.66
N MET A 45 2.17 -7.84 -10.59
CA MET A 45 2.68 -8.82 -9.60
C MET A 45 1.98 -8.69 -8.24
N ALA A 46 0.73 -8.23 -8.21
CA ALA A 46 -0.09 -8.04 -7.00
C ALA A 46 0.54 -7.06 -6.01
N ASP A 47 0.95 -5.88 -6.49
CA ASP A 47 1.54 -4.79 -5.72
C ASP A 47 2.85 -5.18 -4.99
N ASN A 48 3.63 -6.07 -5.61
CA ASN A 48 4.92 -6.56 -5.11
C ASN A 48 6.07 -5.78 -5.75
N GLY A 49 6.88 -5.10 -4.94
CA GLY A 49 7.89 -4.20 -5.47
C GLY A 49 9.15 -4.02 -4.62
N VAL A 50 9.12 -4.37 -3.33
CA VAL A 50 10.20 -4.05 -2.38
C VAL A 50 11.51 -4.80 -2.69
N ALA A 51 11.42 -6.03 -3.21
CA ALA A 51 12.56 -6.90 -3.52
C ALA A 51 12.71 -7.24 -5.01
N THR A 52 11.89 -6.67 -5.90
CA THR A 52 12.03 -6.84 -7.35
C THR A 52 13.31 -6.16 -7.86
N SER A 53 13.75 -6.49 -9.08
CA SER A 53 14.86 -5.78 -9.73
C SER A 53 14.58 -4.27 -9.82
N ALA A 54 15.66 -3.46 -9.87
CA ALA A 54 15.56 -2.02 -10.00
C ALA A 54 14.82 -1.61 -11.27
N ASP A 55 13.97 -0.60 -11.16
CA ASP A 55 13.25 0.01 -12.27
C ASP A 55 12.97 1.50 -11.98
N ALA A 56 12.40 2.20 -12.95
CA ALA A 56 12.14 3.63 -12.81
C ALA A 56 11.07 3.96 -11.75
N PHE A 57 10.21 2.99 -11.35
CA PHE A 57 9.19 3.18 -10.31
C PHE A 57 9.67 2.75 -8.90
N SER A 58 10.94 2.42 -8.74
CA SER A 58 11.52 1.99 -7.45
C SER A 58 11.34 3.02 -6.33
N GLN A 59 11.10 4.30 -6.66
CA GLN A 59 10.81 5.37 -5.68
C GLN A 59 9.64 5.04 -4.76
N GLN A 60 8.58 4.42 -5.29
CA GLN A 60 7.42 4.03 -4.49
C GLN A 60 7.69 2.82 -3.61
N TRP A 61 8.48 1.86 -4.09
CA TRP A 61 8.59 0.54 -3.48
C TRP A 61 9.81 0.39 -2.57
N ASN A 62 10.97 0.77 -3.11
CA ASN A 62 12.24 0.71 -2.40
C ASN A 62 13.28 1.56 -3.15
N PRO A 63 13.53 2.80 -2.74
CA PRO A 63 14.48 3.67 -3.43
C PRO A 63 15.93 3.18 -3.37
N ALA A 64 16.28 2.27 -2.43
CA ALA A 64 17.63 1.70 -2.37
C ALA A 64 18.00 0.89 -3.63
N LYS A 65 17.01 0.41 -4.38
CA LYS A 65 17.19 -0.32 -5.65
C LYS A 65 17.89 0.53 -6.73
N TYR A 66 17.74 1.86 -6.71
CA TYR A 66 18.35 2.73 -7.72
C TYR A 66 19.89 2.63 -7.78
N ALA A 67 20.55 2.29 -6.67
CA ALA A 67 21.98 2.02 -6.67
C ALA A 67 22.36 0.79 -7.52
N PHE A 68 21.40 -0.05 -7.89
CA PHE A 68 21.54 -1.22 -8.78
C PHE A 68 20.85 -1.04 -10.13
N ALA A 69 20.39 0.16 -10.48
CA ALA A 69 19.79 0.42 -11.78
C ALA A 69 20.83 0.20 -12.90
N LEU A 70 20.43 -0.49 -13.98
CA LEU A 70 21.35 -0.82 -15.09
C LEU A 70 21.60 0.35 -16.03
N LYS A 71 20.71 1.33 -16.06
CA LYS A 71 20.86 2.55 -16.87
C LYS A 71 21.12 3.75 -15.97
N GLU A 72 21.87 4.70 -16.50
CA GLU A 72 22.20 5.94 -15.80
C GLU A 72 20.94 6.75 -15.47
N HIS A 73 20.00 6.83 -16.42
CA HIS A 73 18.77 7.60 -16.29
C HIS A 73 17.53 6.76 -16.54
N GLY A 74 16.47 7.04 -15.80
CA GLY A 74 15.13 6.57 -16.10
C GLY A 74 14.08 7.62 -15.82
N LEU A 75 13.21 7.83 -16.80
CA LEU A 75 12.03 8.68 -16.69
C LEU A 75 10.80 7.80 -16.90
N SER A 76 9.82 7.90 -16.02
CA SER A 76 8.60 7.10 -16.15
C SER A 76 7.36 7.90 -15.82
N VAL A 77 6.27 7.55 -16.49
CA VAL A 77 4.93 8.04 -16.21
C VAL A 77 3.98 6.87 -16.12
N SER A 78 3.05 6.93 -15.18
CA SER A 78 1.98 5.96 -15.04
C SER A 78 0.63 6.64 -14.85
N TYR A 79 -0.41 5.93 -15.26
CA TYR A 79 -1.79 6.34 -15.10
C TYR A 79 -2.63 5.15 -14.66
N THR A 80 -3.35 5.32 -13.56
CA THR A 80 -4.21 4.29 -12.95
C THR A 80 -5.59 4.89 -12.73
N PRO A 81 -6.59 4.53 -13.52
CA PRO A 81 -7.98 4.83 -13.20
C PRO A 81 -8.34 4.21 -11.85
N TYR A 82 -9.22 4.85 -11.10
CA TYR A 82 -9.60 4.41 -9.77
C TYR A 82 -11.11 4.49 -9.59
N LEU A 83 -11.74 3.51 -8.91
CA LEU A 83 -13.19 3.47 -8.68
C LEU A 83 -14.03 3.62 -9.97
N THR A 84 -13.60 3.05 -11.09
CA THR A 84 -14.21 3.24 -12.41
C THR A 84 -15.67 2.79 -12.49
N ASP A 85 -16.11 1.90 -11.59
CA ASP A 85 -17.52 1.49 -11.46
C ASP A 85 -18.42 2.59 -10.85
N ILE A 86 -17.83 3.60 -10.20
CA ILE A 86 -18.55 4.66 -9.48
C ILE A 86 -18.40 6.00 -10.19
N ALA A 87 -17.17 6.34 -10.59
CA ALA A 87 -16.83 7.61 -11.24
C ALA A 87 -15.73 7.41 -12.29
N ASN A 88 -15.82 8.10 -13.41
CA ASN A 88 -14.88 7.95 -14.53
C ASN A 88 -13.70 8.93 -14.48
N ASP A 89 -13.72 9.87 -13.54
CA ASP A 89 -12.80 10.99 -13.41
C ASP A 89 -11.86 10.91 -12.21
N ILE A 90 -11.94 9.79 -11.44
CA ILE A 90 -11.01 9.50 -10.35
C ILE A 90 -9.80 8.77 -10.91
N SER A 91 -8.60 9.30 -10.65
CA SER A 91 -7.37 8.69 -11.18
C SER A 91 -6.13 9.03 -10.36
N LEU A 92 -5.15 8.14 -10.41
CA LEU A 92 -3.81 8.31 -9.88
C LEU A 92 -2.82 8.41 -11.03
N ALA A 93 -2.05 9.48 -11.08
CA ALA A 93 -0.93 9.65 -12.00
C ALA A 93 0.39 9.75 -11.22
N GLN A 94 1.45 9.19 -11.76
CA GLN A 94 2.79 9.31 -11.19
C GLN A 94 3.80 9.61 -12.29
N LEU A 95 4.70 10.55 -12.00
CA LEU A 95 5.91 10.85 -12.77
C LEU A 95 7.11 10.54 -11.89
N THR A 96 8.09 9.81 -12.40
CA THR A 96 9.32 9.50 -11.64
C THR A 96 10.54 9.69 -12.54
N TYR A 97 11.60 10.25 -11.97
CA TYR A 97 12.90 10.35 -12.61
C TYR A 97 13.97 9.89 -11.64
N TYR A 98 14.94 9.11 -12.14
CA TYR A 98 16.15 8.78 -11.39
C TYR A 98 17.41 9.05 -12.24
N ASN A 99 18.51 9.30 -11.51
CA ASN A 99 19.86 9.40 -12.08
C ASN A 99 20.81 8.62 -11.18
N ARG A 100 21.39 7.56 -11.72
CA ARG A 100 22.53 6.84 -11.14
C ARG A 100 23.81 7.48 -11.68
N PHE A 101 24.33 8.47 -10.97
CA PHE A 101 25.44 9.32 -11.45
C PHE A 101 26.83 8.71 -11.21
N ASN A 102 26.92 7.56 -10.57
CA ASN A 102 28.14 6.74 -10.46
C ASN A 102 27.77 5.31 -10.03
N GLU A 103 28.77 4.42 -9.93
CA GLU A 103 28.57 3.00 -9.59
C GLU A 103 27.91 2.76 -8.21
N ARG A 104 27.97 3.73 -7.30
CA ARG A 104 27.54 3.58 -5.91
C ARG A 104 26.32 4.40 -5.54
N SER A 105 26.02 5.45 -6.30
CA SER A 105 25.07 6.47 -5.85
C SER A 105 24.04 6.82 -6.91
N ALA A 106 22.80 7.04 -6.47
CA ALA A 106 21.74 7.53 -7.31
C ALA A 106 20.83 8.52 -6.55
N PHE A 107 20.31 9.51 -7.29
CA PHE A 107 19.20 10.35 -6.86
C PHE A 107 17.94 9.97 -7.62
N ALA A 108 16.79 10.13 -6.97
CA ALA A 108 15.52 10.03 -7.66
C ALA A 108 14.50 11.01 -7.08
N GLY A 109 13.49 11.32 -7.87
CA GLY A 109 12.35 12.10 -7.45
C GLY A 109 11.08 11.63 -8.12
N SER A 110 9.95 11.79 -7.46
CA SER A 110 8.65 11.49 -8.05
C SER A 110 7.61 12.53 -7.66
N LEU A 111 6.65 12.72 -8.57
CA LEU A 111 5.43 13.49 -8.34
C LEU A 111 4.27 12.52 -8.51
N ARG A 112 3.43 12.43 -7.49
CA ARG A 112 2.20 11.64 -7.50
C ARG A 112 1.01 12.55 -7.32
N TYR A 113 0.04 12.44 -8.20
CA TYR A 113 -1.19 13.21 -8.17
C TYR A 113 -2.40 12.27 -8.16
N PHE A 114 -3.27 12.44 -7.17
CA PHE A 114 -4.52 11.71 -7.04
C PHE A 114 -5.68 12.69 -7.18
N GLY A 115 -6.39 12.63 -8.30
CA GLY A 115 -7.61 13.39 -8.58
C GLY A 115 -8.82 12.58 -8.14
N LEU A 116 -9.70 13.19 -7.35
CA LEU A 116 -10.92 12.56 -6.82
C LEU A 116 -12.18 12.89 -7.65
N GLY A 117 -11.98 13.46 -8.85
CA GLY A 117 -13.06 13.85 -9.73
C GLY A 117 -13.72 15.17 -9.31
N ASP A 118 -14.75 15.56 -10.06
CA ASP A 118 -15.51 16.78 -9.84
C ASP A 118 -16.77 16.50 -9.01
N ILE A 119 -16.93 17.24 -7.92
CA ILE A 119 -18.11 17.18 -7.06
C ILE A 119 -18.96 18.42 -7.26
N GLU A 120 -20.22 18.24 -7.66
CA GLU A 120 -21.20 19.31 -7.76
C GLU A 120 -21.97 19.47 -6.44
N LEU A 121 -21.84 20.62 -5.83
CA LEU A 121 -22.51 20.98 -4.56
C LEU A 121 -23.61 21.98 -4.84
N ARG A 122 -24.83 21.68 -4.36
CA ARG A 122 -25.97 22.60 -4.36
C ARG A 122 -26.26 23.02 -2.94
N GLN A 123 -26.40 24.32 -2.71
CA GLN A 123 -26.64 24.88 -1.37
C GLN A 123 -28.14 24.83 -1.00
N THR A 124 -29.01 24.80 -2.00
CA THR A 124 -30.45 24.71 -1.83
C THR A 124 -31.00 23.49 -2.59
N GLY A 125 -32.23 23.11 -2.32
CA GLY A 125 -32.90 22.05 -3.08
C GLY A 125 -33.51 22.51 -4.40
N ASP A 126 -33.18 23.73 -4.90
CA ASP A 126 -33.71 24.25 -6.16
C ASP A 126 -33.05 23.56 -7.36
N PRO A 127 -33.80 22.88 -8.23
CA PRO A 127 -33.23 22.26 -9.45
C PRO A 127 -32.57 23.25 -10.42
N ASN A 128 -32.88 24.55 -10.35
CA ASN A 128 -32.33 25.61 -11.20
C ASN A 128 -31.08 26.28 -10.61
N GLU A 129 -30.68 25.89 -9.40
CA GLU A 129 -29.44 26.38 -8.78
C GLU A 129 -28.22 25.94 -9.60
N VAL A 130 -27.33 26.89 -9.91
CA VAL A 130 -26.03 26.57 -10.53
C VAL A 130 -25.15 25.91 -9.47
N PRO A 131 -24.75 24.64 -9.66
CA PRO A 131 -23.94 23.95 -8.69
C PRO A 131 -22.55 24.57 -8.57
N ILE A 132 -21.98 24.50 -7.37
CA ILE A 132 -20.58 24.85 -7.14
C ILE A 132 -19.74 23.59 -7.41
N THR A 133 -18.93 23.61 -8.45
CA THR A 133 -18.01 22.49 -8.74
C THR A 133 -16.74 22.61 -7.91
N ARG A 134 -16.32 21.49 -7.32
CA ARG A 134 -15.06 21.32 -6.60
C ARG A 134 -14.34 20.08 -7.10
N SER A 135 -13.01 20.18 -7.22
CA SER A 135 -12.14 19.09 -7.68
C SER A 135 -11.14 18.73 -6.59
N PRO A 136 -11.55 17.91 -5.59
CA PRO A 136 -10.65 17.48 -4.53
C PRO A 136 -9.46 16.72 -5.11
N ASN A 137 -8.28 16.93 -4.53
CA ASN A 137 -7.08 16.26 -4.99
C ASN A 137 -6.03 16.12 -3.89
N GLU A 138 -5.14 15.16 -4.08
CA GLU A 138 -4.00 14.92 -3.21
C GLU A 138 -2.73 14.84 -4.05
N LEU A 139 -1.62 15.31 -3.48
CA LEU A 139 -0.34 15.39 -4.15
C LEU A 139 0.78 14.96 -3.20
N ALA A 140 1.72 14.17 -3.70
CA ALA A 140 2.97 13.86 -3.02
C ALA A 140 4.17 14.16 -3.94
N LEU A 141 5.17 14.84 -3.38
CA LEU A 141 6.46 15.09 -4.02
C LEU A 141 7.54 14.39 -3.20
N ASP A 142 8.28 13.48 -3.84
CA ASP A 142 9.32 12.67 -3.22
C ASP A 142 10.69 13.02 -3.79
N LEU A 143 11.70 13.02 -2.91
CA LEU A 143 13.10 13.05 -3.29
C LEU A 143 13.85 11.98 -2.51
N SER A 144 14.72 11.22 -3.15
CA SER A 144 15.53 10.18 -2.50
C SER A 144 16.98 10.21 -2.94
N TYR A 145 17.81 9.71 -2.03
CA TYR A 145 19.20 9.41 -2.28
C TYR A 145 19.49 7.98 -1.88
N SER A 146 20.10 7.21 -2.77
CA SER A 146 20.51 5.83 -2.54
C SER A 146 22.02 5.68 -2.66
N LEU A 147 22.58 4.84 -1.78
CA LEU A 147 24.01 4.59 -1.70
C LEU A 147 24.29 3.10 -1.56
N LYS A 148 25.12 2.55 -2.45
CA LYS A 148 25.66 1.20 -2.33
C LYS A 148 26.76 1.21 -1.25
N LEU A 149 26.46 0.59 -0.10
CA LEU A 149 27.37 0.46 1.05
C LEU A 149 28.35 -0.69 0.86
N HIS A 150 27.91 -1.73 0.14
CA HIS A 150 28.69 -2.90 -0.25
C HIS A 150 28.28 -3.28 -1.67
N GLU A 151 29.09 -4.07 -2.37
CA GLU A 151 28.81 -4.53 -3.75
C GLU A 151 27.41 -5.12 -3.90
N ARG A 152 26.90 -5.79 -2.86
CA ARG A 152 25.60 -6.48 -2.82
C ARG A 152 24.54 -5.79 -1.97
N PHE A 153 24.86 -4.67 -1.32
CA PHE A 153 23.93 -4.03 -0.40
C PHE A 153 23.92 -2.51 -0.55
N SER A 154 22.72 -1.96 -0.63
CA SER A 154 22.49 -0.51 -0.66
C SER A 154 21.46 -0.09 0.39
N MET A 155 21.52 1.18 0.76
CA MET A 155 20.52 1.85 1.56
C MET A 155 20.05 3.12 0.85
N ALA A 156 18.87 3.59 1.20
CA ALA A 156 18.36 4.88 0.76
C ALA A 156 17.57 5.58 1.86
N VAL A 157 17.54 6.89 1.73
CA VAL A 157 16.62 7.75 2.47
C VAL A 157 15.78 8.54 1.47
N ALA A 158 14.52 8.76 1.79
CA ALA A 158 13.64 9.62 0.99
C ALA A 158 12.92 10.61 1.89
N GLY A 159 12.69 11.82 1.37
CA GLY A 159 11.82 12.83 1.97
C GLY A 159 10.60 13.01 1.07
N ARG A 160 9.44 13.20 1.68
CA ARG A 160 8.16 13.35 1.01
C ARG A 160 7.43 14.57 1.53
N PHE A 161 7.01 15.45 0.65
CA PHE A 161 6.04 16.50 0.92
C PHE A 161 4.65 16.02 0.48
N ILE A 162 3.64 16.19 1.33
CA ILE A 162 2.27 15.74 1.09
C ILE A 162 1.34 16.93 1.20
N SER A 163 0.44 17.09 0.22
CA SER A 163 -0.64 18.07 0.24
C SER A 163 -1.95 17.36 -0.09
N SER A 164 -2.94 17.52 0.77
CA SER A 164 -4.29 16.96 0.61
C SER A 164 -5.31 18.09 0.61
N ASN A 165 -6.01 18.28 -0.48
CA ASN A 165 -7.04 19.30 -0.67
C ASN A 165 -8.40 18.63 -0.86
N LEU A 166 -8.99 18.20 0.25
CA LEU A 166 -10.30 17.53 0.28
C LEU A 166 -11.43 18.52 0.64
N ARG A 167 -11.31 19.79 0.28
CA ARG A 167 -12.26 20.83 0.68
C ARG A 167 -13.63 20.61 0.09
N ILE A 168 -14.60 20.46 0.94
CA ILE A 168 -16.04 20.52 0.65
C ILE A 168 -16.61 21.68 1.46
N PRO A 169 -17.07 22.79 0.82
CA PRO A 169 -17.70 23.88 1.54
C PRO A 169 -18.95 23.39 2.27
N GLU A 170 -19.10 23.73 3.55
CA GLU A 170 -20.34 23.48 4.24
C GLU A 170 -21.42 24.45 3.75
N ALA A 171 -22.61 23.93 3.43
CA ALA A 171 -23.77 24.72 2.99
C ALA A 171 -24.25 25.73 4.06
N SER A 172 -23.85 25.57 5.31
CA SER A 172 -24.28 26.37 6.49
C SER A 172 -23.29 27.47 6.89
N GLY A 173 -22.20 27.73 6.12
CA GLY A 173 -21.25 28.79 6.46
C GLY A 173 -20.30 28.44 7.62
N GLY A 174 -20.21 27.18 8.01
CA GLY A 174 -19.14 26.65 8.84
C GLY A 174 -17.78 26.80 8.13
N GLY A 175 -16.71 26.98 8.90
CA GLY A 175 -15.39 27.28 8.32
C GLY A 175 -14.95 26.24 7.29
N ASP A 176 -14.53 26.72 6.12
CA ASP A 176 -13.95 25.87 5.08
C ASP A 176 -12.83 25.01 5.66
N SER A 177 -12.87 23.69 5.46
CA SER A 177 -11.71 22.85 5.72
C SER A 177 -10.53 23.38 4.86
N LYS A 178 -9.34 23.47 5.45
CA LYS A 178 -8.16 23.92 4.70
C LYS A 178 -7.51 22.75 3.96
N ALA A 179 -6.75 23.06 2.91
CA ALA A 179 -5.80 22.11 2.39
C ALA A 179 -4.79 21.77 3.50
N ALA A 180 -4.64 20.48 3.78
CA ALA A 180 -3.71 20.01 4.78
C ALA A 180 -2.36 19.67 4.14
N THR A 181 -1.28 19.98 4.82
CA THR A 181 0.08 19.63 4.36
C THR A 181 0.86 18.98 5.49
N THR A 182 1.73 18.04 5.13
CA THR A 182 2.61 17.37 6.08
C THR A 182 3.86 16.85 5.36
N PHE A 183 4.80 16.30 6.12
CA PHE A 183 6.01 15.68 5.60
C PHE A 183 6.11 14.24 6.09
N ALA A 184 6.76 13.42 5.29
CA ALA A 184 7.13 12.06 5.67
C ALA A 184 8.56 11.77 5.20
N PHE A 185 9.13 10.72 5.76
CA PHE A 185 10.41 10.20 5.31
C PHE A 185 10.35 8.68 5.24
N ASP A 186 11.22 8.13 4.38
CA ASP A 186 11.36 6.70 4.20
C ASP A 186 12.83 6.31 4.44
N VAL A 187 13.04 5.08 4.95
CA VAL A 187 14.36 4.45 5.07
C VAL A 187 14.28 3.08 4.45
N ALA A 188 15.15 2.82 3.49
CA ALA A 188 15.13 1.61 2.70
C ALA A 188 16.49 0.90 2.69
N GLY A 189 16.44 -0.42 2.58
CA GLY A 189 17.58 -1.28 2.35
C GLY A 189 17.29 -2.28 1.23
N PHE A 190 18.30 -2.59 0.43
CA PHE A 190 18.18 -3.56 -0.64
C PHE A 190 19.45 -4.39 -0.76
N TYR A 191 19.27 -5.69 -0.89
CA TYR A 191 20.31 -6.67 -1.13
C TYR A 191 20.08 -7.37 -2.45
N GLN A 192 21.15 -7.54 -3.24
CA GLN A 192 21.17 -8.33 -4.46
C GLN A 192 22.45 -9.17 -4.49
N SER A 193 22.33 -10.49 -4.63
CA SER A 193 23.48 -11.37 -4.77
C SER A 193 24.09 -11.23 -6.15
N GLU A 194 25.31 -11.72 -6.31
CA GLU A 194 25.85 -12.08 -7.62
C GLU A 194 25.00 -13.17 -8.27
N GLU A 195 25.21 -13.38 -9.54
CA GLU A 195 24.64 -14.51 -10.25
C GLU A 195 25.38 -15.79 -9.83
N ILE A 196 24.64 -16.76 -9.30
CA ILE A 196 25.13 -18.01 -8.76
C ILE A 196 24.81 -19.12 -9.76
N ALA A 197 25.81 -19.85 -10.21
CA ALA A 197 25.61 -20.98 -11.10
C ALA A 197 25.07 -22.21 -10.33
N TYR A 198 23.94 -22.73 -10.79
CA TYR A 198 23.37 -24.01 -10.39
C TYR A 198 23.53 -25.02 -11.55
N SER A 199 23.08 -26.27 -11.36
CA SER A 199 23.28 -27.33 -12.37
C SER A 199 22.55 -27.05 -13.70
N ASP A 200 21.34 -26.47 -13.65
CA ASP A 200 20.46 -26.34 -14.81
C ASP A 200 20.04 -24.88 -15.10
N PHE A 201 20.41 -23.95 -14.25
CA PHE A 201 20.13 -22.52 -14.39
C PHE A 201 21.10 -21.71 -13.53
N ASN A 202 21.17 -20.41 -13.77
CA ASN A 202 21.79 -19.47 -12.84
C ASN A 202 20.72 -18.80 -11.99
N GLY A 203 21.09 -18.38 -10.81
CA GLY A 203 20.13 -17.77 -9.89
C GLY A 203 20.67 -16.53 -9.22
N ARG A 204 19.77 -15.62 -8.87
CA ARG A 204 20.07 -14.39 -8.14
C ARG A 204 19.07 -14.16 -7.03
N TRP A 205 19.56 -13.95 -5.81
CA TRP A 205 18.75 -13.62 -4.64
C TRP A 205 18.59 -12.10 -4.49
N ARG A 206 17.41 -11.69 -4.07
CA ARG A 206 17.13 -10.32 -3.65
C ARG A 206 16.40 -10.29 -2.33
N ALA A 207 16.68 -9.26 -1.54
CA ALA A 207 15.91 -8.94 -0.34
C ALA A 207 15.74 -7.43 -0.23
N GLY A 208 14.59 -7.00 0.23
CA GLY A 208 14.26 -5.59 0.39
C GLY A 208 13.53 -5.31 1.69
N LEU A 209 13.89 -4.20 2.32
CA LEU A 209 13.18 -3.61 3.45
C LEU A 209 12.89 -2.15 3.12
N ASN A 210 11.68 -1.69 3.40
CA ASN A 210 11.36 -0.28 3.32
C ASN A 210 10.41 0.12 4.46
N LEU A 211 10.81 1.11 5.24
CA LEU A 211 9.99 1.80 6.22
C LEU A 211 9.51 3.09 5.57
N GLN A 212 8.22 3.19 5.27
CA GLN A 212 7.66 4.26 4.45
C GLN A 212 6.69 5.14 5.21
N ASN A 213 6.53 6.38 4.71
CA ASN A 213 5.53 7.35 5.17
C ASN A 213 5.63 7.67 6.65
N MET A 214 6.83 7.58 7.24
CA MET A 214 7.05 7.96 8.64
C MET A 214 7.01 9.47 8.79
N GLY A 215 6.02 9.99 9.52
CA GLY A 215 5.87 11.44 9.68
C GLY A 215 4.72 11.83 10.61
N PRO A 216 4.61 13.13 10.94
CA PRO A 216 3.55 13.65 11.78
C PRO A 216 2.18 13.44 11.15
N LYS A 217 1.16 13.39 12.01
CA LYS A 217 -0.24 13.30 11.60
C LYS A 217 -0.62 14.45 10.67
N ILE A 218 -1.55 14.21 9.77
CA ILE A 218 -2.13 15.25 8.92
C ILE A 218 -3.39 15.82 9.59
N ASN A 219 -3.51 17.14 9.61
CA ASN A 219 -4.62 17.85 10.22
C ASN A 219 -5.37 18.69 9.18
N TYR A 220 -6.68 18.46 9.07
CA TYR A 220 -7.56 19.20 8.16
C TYR A 220 -8.30 20.36 8.83
N ASN A 221 -8.23 20.47 10.16
CA ASN A 221 -8.90 21.50 10.95
C ASN A 221 -7.92 22.58 11.41
N ASN A 222 -8.46 23.78 11.72
CA ASN A 222 -7.68 24.89 12.23
C ASN A 222 -7.44 24.85 13.76
N ASP A 223 -8.04 23.88 14.45
CA ASP A 223 -7.90 23.81 15.91
C ASP A 223 -6.52 23.26 16.30
N GLU A 224 -5.83 24.03 17.12
CA GLU A 224 -4.55 23.65 17.72
C GLU A 224 -4.67 22.45 18.68
N ASN A 225 -5.89 22.11 19.10
CA ASN A 225 -6.21 20.91 19.87
C ASN A 225 -6.45 19.72 18.94
N ASP A 226 -5.41 19.18 18.47
CA ASP A 226 -5.13 18.12 17.49
C ASP A 226 -5.89 16.76 17.66
N LEU A 227 -7.09 16.76 18.22
CA LEU A 227 -7.89 15.54 18.43
C LEU A 227 -8.53 14.96 17.15
N THR A 228 -8.37 15.67 16.02
CA THR A 228 -8.98 15.27 14.72
C THR A 228 -7.93 14.93 13.65
N SER A 229 -6.66 14.96 14.02
CA SER A 229 -5.57 14.62 13.09
C SER A 229 -5.49 13.13 12.82
N SER A 230 -5.22 12.76 11.57
CA SER A 230 -5.11 11.38 11.12
C SER A 230 -3.65 10.97 10.99
N PHE A 231 -3.33 9.74 11.40
CA PHE A 231 -2.01 9.15 11.16
C PHE A 231 -1.74 9.03 9.66
N LEU A 232 -0.50 9.27 9.23
CA LEU A 232 -0.06 8.90 7.89
C LEU A 232 -0.03 7.38 7.76
N PRO A 233 -0.14 6.82 6.53
CA PRO A 233 -0.09 5.39 6.30
C PRO A 233 1.36 4.86 6.40
N ALA A 234 2.00 5.11 7.56
CA ALA A 234 3.32 4.59 7.84
C ALA A 234 3.27 3.06 7.76
N ASN A 235 4.20 2.48 7.02
CA ASN A 235 4.22 1.03 6.82
C ASN A 235 5.63 0.47 6.70
N MET A 236 5.77 -0.79 7.07
CA MET A 236 6.95 -1.60 6.88
C MET A 236 6.68 -2.63 5.79
N ARG A 237 7.53 -2.63 4.76
CA ARG A 237 7.55 -3.63 3.70
C ARG A 237 8.81 -4.47 3.81
N LEU A 238 8.67 -5.77 3.82
CA LEU A 238 9.76 -6.74 3.83
C LEU A 238 9.51 -7.75 2.73
N GLY A 239 10.49 -8.00 1.88
CA GLY A 239 10.34 -8.96 0.79
C GLY A 239 11.61 -9.68 0.43
N GLY A 240 11.42 -10.79 -0.26
CA GLY A 240 12.45 -11.59 -0.87
C GLY A 240 12.11 -11.95 -2.30
N GLY A 241 13.12 -12.08 -3.13
CA GLY A 241 12.99 -12.47 -4.53
C GLY A 241 14.10 -13.41 -4.95
N PHE A 242 13.78 -14.23 -5.94
CA PHE A 242 14.75 -15.11 -6.61
C PHE A 242 14.50 -15.09 -8.11
N ASP A 243 15.56 -14.85 -8.88
CA ASP A 243 15.54 -14.97 -10.33
C ASP A 243 16.14 -16.32 -10.74
N PHE A 244 15.39 -17.06 -11.54
CA PHE A 244 15.83 -18.21 -12.29
C PHE A 244 16.27 -17.73 -13.67
N ILE A 245 17.54 -17.81 -13.99
CA ILE A 245 18.14 -17.39 -15.26
C ILE A 245 18.48 -18.69 -16.02
N PHE A 246 17.60 -19.09 -16.94
CA PHE A 246 17.74 -20.36 -17.65
C PHE A 246 18.75 -20.27 -18.78
N ASP A 247 18.76 -19.14 -19.47
CA ASP A 247 19.67 -18.83 -20.57
C ASP A 247 19.70 -17.30 -20.80
N GLU A 248 20.37 -16.85 -21.86
CA GLU A 248 20.47 -15.43 -22.26
C GLU A 248 19.11 -14.79 -22.56
N TYR A 249 18.09 -15.61 -22.87
CA TYR A 249 16.79 -15.15 -23.35
C TYR A 249 15.67 -15.33 -22.31
N ASN A 250 15.81 -16.30 -21.41
CA ASN A 250 14.71 -16.75 -20.55
C ASN A 250 15.05 -16.55 -19.08
N LYS A 251 14.27 -15.71 -18.40
CA LYS A 251 14.39 -15.42 -16.98
C LYS A 251 13.00 -15.48 -16.30
N VAL A 252 12.93 -16.10 -15.14
CA VAL A 252 11.74 -16.09 -14.27
C VAL A 252 12.11 -15.53 -12.91
N GLY A 253 11.52 -14.41 -12.53
CA GLY A 253 11.62 -13.86 -11.19
C GLY A 253 10.40 -14.23 -10.35
N VAL A 254 10.61 -14.69 -9.11
CA VAL A 254 9.55 -14.93 -8.13
C VAL A 254 9.84 -14.07 -6.90
N ASN A 255 8.81 -13.36 -6.43
CA ASN A 255 8.93 -12.42 -5.31
C ASN A 255 7.81 -12.64 -4.30
N VAL A 256 8.13 -12.47 -3.03
CA VAL A 256 7.17 -12.48 -1.91
C VAL A 256 7.40 -11.23 -1.10
N GLU A 257 6.30 -10.55 -0.73
CA GLU A 257 6.34 -9.34 0.06
C GLU A 257 5.33 -9.40 1.20
N PHE A 258 5.74 -8.94 2.37
CA PHE A 258 4.91 -8.76 3.56
C PHE A 258 4.86 -7.28 3.88
N THR A 259 3.66 -6.75 4.14
CA THR A 259 3.47 -5.35 4.51
C THR A 259 2.64 -5.26 5.78
N LYS A 260 3.10 -4.45 6.74
CA LYS A 260 2.36 -4.10 7.94
C LYS A 260 2.24 -2.58 8.05
N LEU A 261 1.04 -2.08 8.32
CA LEU A 261 0.85 -0.69 8.72
C LEU A 261 1.43 -0.48 10.12
N MET A 262 2.26 0.55 10.27
CA MET A 262 2.81 1.00 11.55
C MET A 262 1.95 2.13 12.13
N VAL A 263 0.64 1.86 12.21
CA VAL A 263 -0.39 2.79 12.70
C VAL A 263 -1.18 2.07 13.79
N PRO A 264 -1.42 2.71 14.94
CA PRO A 264 -2.16 2.07 16.02
C PRO A 264 -3.55 1.61 15.59
N THR A 265 -3.98 0.48 16.16
CA THR A 265 -5.34 0.00 15.96
C THR A 265 -6.34 0.96 16.61
N PRO A 266 -7.32 1.50 15.88
CA PRO A 266 -8.31 2.40 16.46
C PRO A 266 -9.19 1.65 17.48
N PRO A 267 -9.60 2.32 18.59
CA PRO A 267 -10.52 1.75 19.53
C PRO A 267 -11.84 1.35 18.86
N SER A 268 -12.44 0.27 19.32
CA SER A 268 -13.77 -0.17 18.88
C SER A 268 -14.80 0.00 19.97
N TYR A 269 -15.97 0.54 19.60
CA TYR A 269 -17.10 0.56 20.52
C TYR A 269 -17.65 -0.86 20.71
N THR A 270 -17.73 -1.33 21.93
CA THR A 270 -18.30 -2.65 22.27
C THR A 270 -19.14 -2.52 23.52
N GLU A 271 -20.40 -2.87 23.42
CA GLU A 271 -21.28 -3.00 24.56
C GLU A 271 -21.03 -4.36 25.23
N THR A 272 -20.74 -4.35 26.50
CA THR A 272 -20.41 -5.57 27.26
C THR A 272 -21.32 -5.64 28.48
N ASP A 273 -21.94 -6.80 28.69
CA ASP A 273 -22.64 -7.14 29.95
C ASP A 273 -21.56 -7.25 31.05
N LEU A 274 -21.47 -6.25 31.89
CA LEU A 274 -20.48 -6.14 32.98
C LEU A 274 -20.93 -6.86 34.25
N ASN A 275 -22.24 -6.99 34.46
CA ASN A 275 -22.81 -7.61 35.64
C ASN A 275 -23.07 -9.12 35.45
N GLY A 276 -23.06 -9.63 34.20
CA GLY A 276 -23.20 -11.04 33.86
C GLY A 276 -24.65 -11.56 33.95
N ASP A 277 -25.66 -10.69 33.86
CA ASP A 277 -27.07 -11.07 33.94
C ASP A 277 -27.65 -11.52 32.60
N GLY A 278 -26.85 -11.44 31.50
CA GLY A 278 -27.21 -11.87 30.17
C GLY A 278 -27.89 -10.78 29.32
N THR A 279 -28.01 -9.55 29.85
CA THR A 279 -28.59 -8.38 29.16
C THR A 279 -27.64 -7.19 29.27
N VAL A 280 -27.61 -6.34 28.26
CA VAL A 280 -26.87 -5.06 28.35
C VAL A 280 -27.83 -3.96 28.71
N ASP A 281 -27.68 -3.43 29.90
CA ASP A 281 -28.57 -2.39 30.40
C ASP A 281 -28.11 -0.95 30.07
N PRO A 282 -28.95 0.11 30.23
CA PRO A 282 -28.58 1.48 29.91
C PRO A 282 -27.35 2.00 30.66
N SER A 283 -27.06 1.50 31.86
CA SER A 283 -25.90 1.91 32.64
C SER A 283 -24.59 1.34 32.04
N GLU A 284 -24.65 0.13 31.56
CA GLU A 284 -23.53 -0.53 30.87
C GLU A 284 -23.25 0.07 29.49
N VAL A 285 -24.33 0.44 28.75
CA VAL A 285 -24.21 1.22 27.52
C VAL A 285 -23.51 2.56 27.77
N THR A 286 -23.88 3.24 28.87
CA THR A 286 -23.24 4.51 29.24
C THR A 286 -21.77 4.31 29.60
N ALA A 287 -21.44 3.30 30.39
CA ALA A 287 -20.07 2.95 30.75
C ALA A 287 -19.23 2.60 29.52
N ALA A 288 -19.79 1.84 28.56
CA ALA A 288 -19.13 1.51 27.31
C ALA A 288 -18.84 2.75 26.44
N ARG A 289 -19.78 3.73 26.42
CA ARG A 289 -19.55 5.00 25.70
C ARG A 289 -18.48 5.86 26.36
N ASP A 290 -18.47 5.96 27.68
CA ASP A 290 -17.47 6.73 28.43
C ASP A 290 -16.10 6.13 28.25
N GLN A 291 -15.99 4.79 28.30
CA GLN A 291 -14.73 4.09 28.04
C GLN A 291 -14.24 4.33 26.61
N PHE A 292 -15.11 4.16 25.60
CA PHE A 292 -14.77 4.42 24.21
C PHE A 292 -14.30 5.86 23.97
N ALA A 293 -14.98 6.84 24.61
CA ALA A 293 -14.56 8.24 24.52
C ALA A 293 -13.17 8.49 25.13
N ALA A 294 -12.87 7.82 26.26
CA ALA A 294 -11.55 7.90 26.88
C ALA A 294 -10.47 7.24 26.02
N ASP A 295 -10.73 6.06 25.45
CA ASP A 295 -9.83 5.34 24.56
C ASP A 295 -9.56 6.12 23.27
N MET A 296 -10.59 6.74 22.67
CA MET A 296 -10.47 7.61 21.52
C MET A 296 -9.63 8.85 21.82
N LYS A 297 -9.75 9.42 23.02
CA LYS A 297 -8.92 10.54 23.44
C LYS A 297 -7.44 10.13 23.56
N ASP A 298 -7.15 8.96 24.15
CA ASP A 298 -5.76 8.43 24.22
C ASP A 298 -5.20 8.15 22.82
N TYR A 299 -5.99 7.49 21.96
CA TYR A 299 -5.63 7.24 20.57
C TYR A 299 -5.29 8.53 19.82
N ASN A 300 -6.15 9.55 19.94
CA ASN A 300 -5.97 10.84 19.29
C ASN A 300 -4.80 11.63 19.87
N SER A 301 -4.46 11.45 21.14
CA SER A 301 -3.31 12.10 21.79
C SER A 301 -1.98 11.39 21.52
N THR A 302 -2.03 10.14 21.03
CA THR A 302 -0.83 9.35 20.75
C THR A 302 0.01 10.00 19.65
N GLY A 303 1.28 10.34 19.96
CA GLY A 303 2.21 10.87 18.97
C GLY A 303 2.57 9.85 17.89
N TRP A 304 2.89 10.29 16.68
CA TRP A 304 3.12 9.42 15.52
C TRP A 304 4.26 8.42 15.73
N VAL A 305 5.38 8.82 16.37
CA VAL A 305 6.48 7.90 16.68
C VAL A 305 6.04 6.82 17.66
N SER A 306 5.39 7.23 18.76
CA SER A 306 4.86 6.27 19.75
C SER A 306 3.83 5.34 19.13
N GLY A 307 2.96 5.88 18.24
CA GLY A 307 1.97 5.10 17.51
C GLY A 307 2.60 4.02 16.65
N MET A 308 3.68 4.34 15.92
CA MET A 308 4.41 3.36 15.11
C MET A 308 4.90 2.16 15.92
N PHE A 309 5.43 2.38 17.14
CA PHE A 309 5.89 1.28 17.99
C PHE A 309 4.74 0.54 18.67
N LYS A 310 3.68 1.26 19.10
CA LYS A 310 2.48 0.65 19.70
C LYS A 310 1.81 -0.32 18.72
N SER A 311 1.79 -0.03 17.42
CA SER A 311 1.14 -0.83 16.37
C SER A 311 1.63 -2.28 16.23
N PHE A 312 2.67 -2.67 16.93
CA PHE A 312 3.18 -4.04 16.93
C PHE A 312 2.63 -4.91 18.07
N GLY A 313 1.71 -4.40 18.85
CA GLY A 313 1.16 -5.14 20.00
C GLY A 313 -0.08 -4.52 20.61
N ASP A 314 -0.85 -3.75 19.85
CA ASP A 314 -2.04 -3.04 20.33
C ASP A 314 -3.37 -3.63 19.82
N ALA A 315 -3.31 -4.68 19.02
CA ALA A 315 -4.52 -5.35 18.54
C ALA A 315 -5.29 -6.00 19.73
N PRO A 316 -6.57 -5.67 19.91
CA PRO A 316 -7.38 -6.17 21.04
C PRO A 316 -7.47 -7.70 21.11
N GLY A 317 -7.38 -8.41 19.98
CA GLY A 317 -7.35 -9.87 19.92
C GLY A 317 -5.95 -10.47 20.16
N GLY A 318 -4.96 -9.65 20.59
CA GLY A 318 -3.60 -10.05 20.87
C GLY A 318 -2.83 -10.51 19.63
N PHE A 319 -1.78 -11.30 19.81
CA PHE A 319 -0.86 -11.70 18.75
C PHE A 319 -1.55 -12.34 17.53
N SER A 320 -2.64 -13.07 17.72
CA SER A 320 -3.40 -13.66 16.61
C SER A 320 -4.07 -12.61 15.71
N GLU A 321 -4.48 -11.47 16.26
CA GLU A 321 -5.02 -10.36 15.48
C GLU A 321 -3.89 -9.53 14.86
N GLU A 322 -2.78 -9.34 15.56
CA GLU A 322 -1.58 -8.69 15.01
C GLU A 322 -1.11 -9.36 13.70
N LEU A 323 -1.11 -10.69 13.65
CA LEU A 323 -0.77 -11.42 12.45
C LEU A 323 -1.74 -11.18 11.29
N LYS A 324 -3.00 -10.83 11.57
CA LYS A 324 -4.01 -10.51 10.56
C LYS A 324 -3.82 -9.11 9.96
N GLU A 325 -3.03 -8.26 10.59
CA GLU A 325 -2.66 -6.93 10.07
C GLU A 325 -1.57 -6.99 9.01
N ILE A 326 -0.89 -8.14 8.92
CA ILE A 326 0.12 -8.34 7.89
C ILE A 326 -0.58 -8.75 6.59
N THR A 327 -0.44 -7.93 5.57
CA THR A 327 -0.80 -8.29 4.20
C THR A 327 0.39 -8.99 3.54
N TYR A 328 0.11 -9.91 2.60
CA TYR A 328 1.18 -10.52 1.83
C TYR A 328 0.82 -10.58 0.34
N SER A 329 1.84 -10.54 -0.47
CA SER A 329 1.72 -10.75 -1.91
C SER A 329 2.79 -11.70 -2.42
N VAL A 330 2.42 -12.46 -3.45
CA VAL A 330 3.33 -13.32 -4.21
C VAL A 330 3.22 -12.91 -5.67
N GLY A 331 4.34 -12.61 -6.31
CA GLY A 331 4.40 -12.19 -7.70
C GLY A 331 5.43 -12.99 -8.48
N ALA A 332 5.14 -13.20 -9.76
CA ALA A 332 6.07 -13.81 -10.70
C ALA A 332 6.15 -12.98 -11.98
N GLU A 333 7.36 -12.86 -12.53
CA GLU A 333 7.65 -12.18 -13.79
C GLU A 333 8.48 -13.12 -14.68
N TYR A 334 7.94 -13.49 -15.83
CA TYR A 334 8.71 -14.14 -16.90
C TYR A 334 9.19 -13.06 -17.86
N THR A 335 10.47 -13.07 -18.18
CA THR A 335 11.08 -12.12 -19.12
C THR A 335 11.77 -12.88 -20.25
N TYR A 336 11.45 -12.50 -21.49
CA TYR A 336 12.02 -13.05 -22.71
C TYR A 336 12.85 -11.99 -23.44
N GLN A 337 14.14 -12.28 -23.67
CA GLN A 337 15.11 -11.40 -24.34
C GLN A 337 15.20 -9.99 -23.74
N ASP A 338 14.90 -9.84 -22.43
CA ASP A 338 14.75 -8.55 -21.78
C ASP A 338 13.79 -7.57 -22.49
N ALA A 339 13.08 -8.02 -23.51
CA ALA A 339 12.19 -7.22 -24.34
C ALA A 339 10.70 -7.45 -24.01
N PHE A 340 10.32 -8.69 -23.74
CA PHE A 340 8.94 -9.04 -23.45
C PHE A 340 8.82 -9.59 -22.03
N SER A 341 7.79 -9.18 -21.27
CA SER A 341 7.54 -9.65 -19.92
C SER A 341 6.09 -10.06 -19.74
N LEU A 342 5.85 -11.18 -19.06
CA LEU A 342 4.55 -11.58 -18.55
C LEU A 342 4.59 -11.65 -17.04
N ARG A 343 3.53 -11.21 -16.38
CA ARG A 343 3.45 -11.12 -14.92
C ARG A 343 2.15 -11.68 -14.40
N THR A 344 2.23 -12.24 -13.21
CA THR A 344 1.06 -12.65 -12.44
C THR A 344 1.35 -12.49 -10.96
N GLY A 345 0.30 -12.33 -10.17
CA GLY A 345 0.46 -12.25 -8.73
C GLY A 345 -0.85 -12.47 -7.98
N TYR A 346 -0.71 -12.72 -6.68
CA TYR A 346 -1.80 -12.84 -5.73
C TYR A 346 -1.53 -11.98 -4.50
N PHE A 347 -2.52 -11.18 -4.10
CA PHE A 347 -2.52 -10.36 -2.90
C PHE A 347 -3.55 -10.85 -1.90
N HIS A 348 -3.18 -10.83 -0.62
CA HIS A 348 -4.03 -11.22 0.47
C HIS A 348 -4.01 -10.24 1.63
N GLU A 349 -5.20 -9.84 2.07
CA GLU A 349 -5.47 -9.11 3.29
C GLU A 349 -6.56 -9.82 4.09
N SER A 350 -6.42 -9.83 5.42
CA SER A 350 -7.39 -10.47 6.31
C SER A 350 -8.77 -9.82 6.20
N GLU A 351 -9.83 -10.64 6.30
CA GLU A 351 -11.21 -10.19 6.31
C GLU A 351 -11.53 -9.19 7.44
N MET A 352 -10.85 -9.30 8.57
CA MET A 352 -10.99 -8.36 9.70
C MET A 352 -10.33 -6.99 9.46
N LYS A 353 -9.40 -6.90 8.50
CA LYS A 353 -8.51 -5.73 8.32
C LYS A 353 -8.67 -5.04 6.95
N GLY A 354 -9.70 -5.41 6.16
CA GLY A 354 -9.99 -4.78 4.86
C GLY A 354 -10.43 -5.74 3.76
N ALA A 355 -10.19 -7.06 3.95
CA ALA A 355 -10.70 -8.13 3.11
C ALA A 355 -10.26 -8.10 1.62
N ARG A 356 -9.22 -7.33 1.26
CA ARG A 356 -8.74 -7.25 -0.12
C ARG A 356 -8.01 -8.53 -0.49
N LYS A 357 -8.54 -9.23 -1.47
CA LYS A 357 -7.91 -10.41 -2.07
C LYS A 357 -8.07 -10.30 -3.57
N PHE A 358 -6.99 -10.39 -4.32
CA PHE A 358 -7.05 -10.28 -5.77
C PHE A 358 -5.92 -11.03 -6.46
N PHE A 359 -6.19 -11.41 -7.70
CA PHE A 359 -5.18 -11.82 -8.66
C PHE A 359 -4.86 -10.67 -9.61
N SER A 360 -3.65 -10.64 -10.12
CA SER A 360 -3.25 -9.70 -11.14
C SER A 360 -2.55 -10.40 -12.30
N LEU A 361 -2.71 -9.80 -13.48
CA LEU A 361 -1.96 -10.15 -14.67
C LEU A 361 -1.31 -8.90 -15.23
N GLY A 362 -0.15 -9.04 -15.83
CA GLY A 362 0.55 -7.94 -16.46
C GLY A 362 1.36 -8.38 -17.68
N ALA A 363 1.59 -7.45 -18.58
CA ALA A 363 2.47 -7.63 -19.72
C ALA A 363 3.35 -6.38 -19.87
N GLY A 364 4.58 -6.57 -20.34
CA GLY A 364 5.53 -5.50 -20.63
C GLY A 364 6.22 -5.73 -21.94
N PHE A 365 6.50 -4.64 -22.65
CA PHE A 365 7.27 -4.67 -23.87
C PHE A 365 8.31 -3.55 -23.85
N ARG A 366 9.57 -3.90 -24.10
CA ARG A 366 10.68 -2.95 -24.20
C ARG A 366 11.26 -2.97 -25.60
N TYR A 367 11.39 -1.79 -26.18
CA TYR A 367 12.09 -1.60 -27.43
C TYR A 367 13.08 -0.45 -27.27
N THR A 368 14.34 -0.76 -27.39
CA THR A 368 15.46 0.18 -27.16
C THR A 368 15.36 0.86 -25.79
N VAL A 369 15.08 2.16 -25.74
CA VAL A 369 14.98 2.97 -24.52
C VAL A 369 13.56 3.01 -23.93
N VAL A 370 12.56 2.60 -24.70
CA VAL A 370 11.15 2.70 -24.32
C VAL A 370 10.64 1.38 -23.78
N LYS A 371 9.94 1.41 -22.64
CA LYS A 371 9.23 0.27 -22.09
C LYS A 371 7.79 0.66 -21.81
N VAL A 372 6.85 -0.16 -22.24
CA VAL A 372 5.42 -0.04 -21.95
C VAL A 372 5.00 -1.23 -21.11
N ASP A 373 4.34 -0.96 -20.00
CA ASP A 373 3.76 -1.99 -19.13
C ASP A 373 2.27 -1.75 -19.00
N VAL A 374 1.50 -2.84 -18.98
CA VAL A 374 0.06 -2.85 -18.71
C VAL A 374 -0.26 -3.92 -17.66
N SER A 375 -1.25 -3.67 -16.83
CA SER A 375 -1.72 -4.67 -15.87
C SER A 375 -3.22 -4.57 -15.63
N TYR A 376 -3.78 -5.68 -15.20
CA TYR A 376 -5.20 -5.82 -14.90
C TYR A 376 -5.38 -6.60 -13.61
N LEU A 377 -6.35 -6.18 -12.78
CA LEU A 377 -6.65 -6.75 -11.48
C LEU A 377 -8.02 -7.43 -11.49
N PHE A 378 -8.07 -8.66 -10.95
CA PHE A 378 -9.28 -9.46 -10.77
C PHE A 378 -9.53 -9.63 -9.28
N SER A 379 -10.69 -9.20 -8.77
CA SER A 379 -11.05 -9.44 -7.37
C SER A 379 -11.23 -10.94 -7.10
N ALA A 380 -10.72 -11.37 -5.94
CA ALA A 380 -10.90 -12.73 -5.40
C ALA A 380 -11.66 -12.72 -4.06
N SER A 381 -12.26 -11.58 -3.72
CA SER A 381 -13.04 -11.36 -2.50
C SER A 381 -14.48 -11.00 -2.83
N ASN A 382 -15.40 -11.26 -1.89
CA ASN A 382 -16.78 -10.77 -1.97
C ASN A 382 -16.86 -9.24 -1.69
N VAL A 383 -15.82 -8.66 -1.10
CA VAL A 383 -15.68 -7.22 -0.92
C VAL A 383 -15.09 -6.62 -2.18
N ARG A 384 -15.78 -5.63 -2.76
CA ARG A 384 -15.31 -4.95 -3.97
C ARG A 384 -14.00 -4.21 -3.70
N ASN A 385 -13.00 -4.44 -4.55
CA ASN A 385 -11.77 -3.70 -4.52
C ASN A 385 -11.94 -2.42 -5.37
N PRO A 386 -11.58 -1.23 -4.86
CA PRO A 386 -11.63 0.02 -5.63
C PRO A 386 -10.82 0.01 -6.94
N LEU A 387 -9.90 -0.93 -7.08
CA LEU A 387 -9.06 -1.13 -8.27
C LEU A 387 -9.50 -2.32 -9.12
N GLU A 388 -10.64 -2.94 -8.77
CA GLU A 388 -11.22 -4.04 -9.55
C GLU A 388 -11.57 -3.58 -10.96
N ASN A 389 -11.36 -4.46 -11.93
CA ASN A 389 -11.61 -4.19 -13.35
C ASN A 389 -10.84 -3.00 -13.92
N THR A 390 -9.74 -2.61 -13.27
CA THR A 390 -8.94 -1.45 -13.67
C THR A 390 -7.75 -1.88 -14.52
N LEU A 391 -7.62 -1.27 -15.69
CA LEU A 391 -6.44 -1.37 -16.55
C LEU A 391 -5.47 -0.24 -16.20
N ARG A 392 -4.23 -0.60 -15.86
CA ARG A 392 -3.16 0.35 -15.50
C ARG A 392 -2.12 0.39 -16.61
N PHE A 393 -1.57 1.57 -16.83
CA PHE A 393 -0.57 1.82 -17.88
C PHE A 393 0.66 2.48 -17.28
N SER A 394 1.82 2.05 -17.75
CA SER A 394 3.09 2.68 -17.42
C SER A 394 3.96 2.78 -18.66
N LEU A 395 4.61 3.92 -18.81
CA LEU A 395 5.59 4.19 -19.85
C LEU A 395 6.90 4.58 -19.19
N THR A 396 8.00 3.94 -19.61
CA THR A 396 9.34 4.19 -19.07
C THR A 396 10.31 4.45 -20.20
N PHE A 397 11.19 5.42 -20.01
CA PHE A 397 12.33 5.75 -20.85
C PHE A 397 13.61 5.52 -20.04
N ASN A 398 14.46 4.59 -20.46
CA ASN A 398 15.76 4.33 -19.84
C ASN A 398 16.86 4.72 -20.85
N PHE A 399 17.77 5.60 -20.44
CA PHE A 399 18.80 6.16 -21.32
C PHE A 399 20.07 6.49 -20.53
N GLY A 400 21.11 6.95 -21.24
CA GLY A 400 22.43 7.19 -20.67
C GLY A 400 23.31 5.95 -20.70
N ASP A 401 24.40 5.99 -19.96
CA ASP A 401 25.38 4.92 -19.89
C ASP A 401 24.83 3.66 -19.23
N ASP A 402 25.40 2.51 -19.61
CA ASP A 402 25.12 1.23 -18.99
C ASP A 402 26.06 1.01 -17.80
N TYR A 403 25.47 0.48 -16.72
CA TYR A 403 26.21 -0.03 -15.58
C TYR A 403 26.15 -1.56 -15.57
N ASP A 404 27.25 -2.18 -15.21
CA ASP A 404 27.32 -3.63 -15.11
C ASP A 404 26.39 -4.17 -14.02
N GLU A 405 25.76 -5.28 -14.31
CA GLU A 405 25.00 -6.08 -13.35
C GLU A 405 25.98 -7.07 -12.68
N TYR A 406 26.42 -6.75 -11.46
CA TYR A 406 27.29 -7.64 -10.69
C TYR A 406 26.55 -8.84 -10.13
#